data_e8b8472ee2b5878275dc920dd486c7ae
#
_entry.id   e8b8472ee2b5878275dc920dd486c7ae
#
_cell.length_a   1.000
_cell.length_b   1.000
_cell.length_c   1.000
_cell.angle_alpha   90.00
_cell.angle_beta   90.00
_cell.angle_gamma   90.00
#
_symmetry.space_group_name_H-M   'P 1'
#
loop_
_entity.id
_entity.type
_entity.pdbx_description
1 polymer ?
#
loop_
_entity_poly.entity_id
_entity_poly.type
_entity_poly.pdbx_seq_one_letter_code
_entity_poly.pdbx_strand_id
1 'polypeptide(L)'
;MEISDKVRAAAEKLGYFPNAQAQALARSTTKLIGLVVRDIADPYFSTIARGVQRSLGDSGVQLLLASTEYDPEREIEAVQAFMSQRTDAIILSGSRSLGENGQLLKLIENYQENGGQVMIIGQPMTDMGGIQIDNEATAEHLAAELISAGHRRFVVLAGEANLLTSRDRSNGFLEKLKRSGLDAEEVISGPFSREGAYVAMSDYLKRQKSAGGVHRVCVFCVSDVMALGAIRAIRENRLRIPEDIAVVGFDDIPTLIDITPTVSTARLPLEEIGKWAGEMALNHGELRKIVVSGVPVLRESTQLADGQ
;
A
#
# COMPACT_ATOMS: atom_id res chain seq x y z
N MET A 1 13.57 20.33 -43.90
CA MET A 1 12.68 20.72 -42.76
C MET A 1 11.26 20.53 -43.24
N GLU A 2 10.54 19.55 -42.70
CA GLU A 2 9.16 19.23 -43.08
C GLU A 2 8.22 20.39 -42.71
N ILE A 3 7.08 20.50 -43.42
CA ILE A 3 6.04 21.54 -43.15
C ILE A 3 5.63 21.49 -41.67
N SER A 4 5.58 20.29 -41.07
CA SER A 4 5.29 20.08 -39.65
C SER A 4 6.27 20.79 -38.72
N ASP A 5 7.58 20.77 -39.03
CA ASP A 5 8.61 21.43 -38.19
C ASP A 5 8.49 22.95 -38.24
N LYS A 6 8.15 23.50 -39.41
CA LYS A 6 7.90 24.96 -39.58
C LYS A 6 6.69 25.43 -38.80
N VAL A 7 5.60 24.64 -38.83
CA VAL A 7 4.37 24.95 -38.08
C VAL A 7 4.63 24.88 -36.57
N ARG A 8 5.37 23.88 -36.10
CA ARG A 8 5.74 23.71 -34.67
C ARG A 8 6.59 24.88 -34.20
N ALA A 9 7.63 25.25 -34.95
CA ALA A 9 8.51 26.36 -34.62
C ALA A 9 7.75 27.72 -34.62
N ALA A 10 6.80 27.90 -35.51
CA ALA A 10 5.95 29.09 -35.52
C ALA A 10 5.00 29.14 -34.31
N ALA A 11 4.40 28.02 -33.96
CA ALA A 11 3.55 27.89 -32.76
C ALA A 11 4.32 28.20 -31.46
N GLU A 12 5.50 27.65 -31.31
CA GLU A 12 6.40 27.91 -30.16
C GLU A 12 6.75 29.43 -30.09
N LYS A 13 7.09 30.03 -31.22
CA LYS A 13 7.44 31.45 -31.27
C LYS A 13 6.26 32.38 -30.94
N LEU A 14 5.04 31.92 -31.17
CA LEU A 14 3.80 32.68 -30.88
C LEU A 14 3.26 32.33 -29.47
N GLY A 15 3.90 31.45 -28.70
CA GLY A 15 3.39 31.00 -27.41
C GLY A 15 2.05 30.22 -27.55
N TYR A 16 1.78 29.64 -28.71
CA TYR A 16 0.56 28.90 -28.97
C TYR A 16 0.71 27.47 -28.41
N PHE A 17 -0.09 27.17 -27.41
CA PHE A 17 -0.25 25.80 -26.90
C PHE A 17 -1.53 25.19 -27.50
N PRO A 18 -1.42 24.08 -28.26
CA PRO A 18 -2.60 23.43 -28.81
C PRO A 18 -3.53 22.99 -27.68
N ASN A 19 -4.83 23.18 -27.86
CA ASN A 19 -5.82 22.72 -26.87
C ASN A 19 -5.79 21.20 -26.79
N ALA A 20 -5.41 20.66 -25.61
CA ALA A 20 -5.30 19.24 -25.35
C ALA A 20 -6.63 18.50 -25.59
N GLN A 21 -7.77 19.11 -25.25
CA GLN A 21 -9.11 18.53 -25.47
C GLN A 21 -9.44 18.41 -26.98
N ALA A 22 -9.06 19.40 -27.78
CA ALA A 22 -9.26 19.33 -29.23
C ALA A 22 -8.36 18.28 -29.88
N GLN A 23 -7.14 18.09 -29.36
CA GLN A 23 -6.24 17.02 -29.82
C GLN A 23 -6.72 15.63 -29.39
N ALA A 24 -7.28 15.49 -28.18
CA ALA A 24 -7.86 14.23 -27.68
C ALA A 24 -9.04 13.76 -28.55
N LEU A 25 -9.91 14.68 -28.96
CA LEU A 25 -11.01 14.39 -29.89
C LEU A 25 -10.49 13.86 -31.24
N ALA A 26 -9.39 14.40 -31.74
CA ALA A 26 -8.81 13.96 -33.03
C ALA A 26 -8.03 12.63 -32.95
N ARG A 27 -7.57 12.25 -31.75
CA ARG A 27 -6.69 11.07 -31.54
C ARG A 27 -7.38 9.91 -30.84
N SER A 28 -8.62 10.06 -30.36
CA SER A 28 -9.37 9.09 -29.54
C SER A 28 -8.64 8.67 -28.24
N THR A 29 -7.70 9.49 -27.76
CA THR A 29 -6.96 9.28 -26.51
C THR A 29 -6.62 10.62 -25.87
N THR A 30 -6.78 10.73 -24.57
CA THR A 30 -6.48 11.95 -23.80
C THR A 30 -5.04 11.99 -23.31
N LYS A 31 -4.35 10.85 -23.31
CA LYS A 31 -3.04 10.69 -22.70
C LYS A 31 -3.04 11.01 -21.20
N LEU A 32 -4.13 10.67 -20.52
CA LEU A 32 -4.29 10.82 -19.09
C LEU A 32 -4.51 9.46 -18.44
N ILE A 33 -3.79 9.18 -17.36
CA ILE A 33 -4.01 8.03 -16.48
C ILE A 33 -4.33 8.55 -15.09
N GLY A 34 -5.44 8.06 -14.50
CA GLY A 34 -5.81 8.35 -13.12
C GLY A 34 -5.20 7.33 -12.16
N LEU A 35 -4.62 7.79 -11.05
CA LEU A 35 -4.20 6.94 -9.94
C LEU A 35 -4.94 7.39 -8.68
N VAL A 36 -5.76 6.50 -8.13
CA VAL A 36 -6.43 6.70 -6.85
C VAL A 36 -5.64 5.97 -5.78
N VAL A 37 -5.23 6.68 -4.74
CA VAL A 37 -4.54 6.15 -3.57
C VAL A 37 -5.30 6.51 -2.29
N ARG A 38 -5.07 5.77 -1.22
CA ARG A 38 -5.74 6.08 0.05
C ARG A 38 -5.13 7.28 0.76
N ASP A 39 -3.81 7.33 0.88
CA ASP A 39 -3.10 8.46 1.51
C ASP A 39 -1.75 8.68 0.82
N ILE A 40 -1.61 9.81 0.14
CA ILE A 40 -0.34 10.15 -0.53
C ILE A 40 0.80 10.42 0.45
N ALA A 41 0.50 10.73 1.70
CA ALA A 41 1.50 10.93 2.74
C ALA A 41 2.09 9.61 3.25
N ASP A 42 1.41 8.47 3.02
CA ASP A 42 1.96 7.15 3.30
C ASP A 42 2.99 6.77 2.22
N PRO A 43 4.27 6.51 2.60
CA PRO A 43 5.33 6.13 1.67
C PRO A 43 5.02 4.87 0.84
N TYR A 44 4.13 3.99 1.29
CA TYR A 44 3.61 2.87 0.51
C TYR A 44 3.03 3.36 -0.82
N PHE A 45 2.06 4.28 -0.75
CA PHE A 45 1.36 4.78 -1.93
C PHE A 45 2.23 5.71 -2.78
N SER A 46 3.04 6.57 -2.16
CA SER A 46 3.92 7.46 -2.91
C SER A 46 5.05 6.70 -3.63
N THR A 47 5.50 5.55 -3.10
CA THR A 47 6.47 4.68 -3.78
C THR A 47 5.83 3.99 -5.01
N ILE A 48 4.61 3.51 -4.88
CA ILE A 48 3.83 2.96 -6.00
C ILE A 48 3.60 4.05 -7.07
N ALA A 49 3.15 5.25 -6.66
CA ALA A 49 2.94 6.37 -7.58
C ALA A 49 4.21 6.73 -8.36
N ARG A 50 5.38 6.71 -7.70
CA ARG A 50 6.68 6.90 -8.35
C ARG A 50 6.97 5.80 -9.39
N GLY A 51 6.64 4.55 -9.11
CA GLY A 51 6.76 3.44 -10.04
C GLY A 51 5.89 3.63 -11.28
N VAL A 52 4.61 4.00 -11.08
CA VAL A 52 3.70 4.36 -12.18
C VAL A 52 4.29 5.51 -12.99
N GLN A 53 4.68 6.62 -12.36
CA GLN A 53 5.24 7.78 -13.05
C GLN A 53 6.47 7.42 -13.90
N ARG A 54 7.37 6.57 -13.37
CA ARG A 54 8.57 6.13 -14.10
C ARG A 54 8.24 5.28 -15.32
N SER A 55 7.21 4.43 -15.25
CA SER A 55 6.79 3.60 -16.39
C SER A 55 6.23 4.43 -17.54
N LEU A 56 5.66 5.61 -17.26
CA LEU A 56 5.13 6.49 -18.28
C LEU A 56 6.24 7.13 -19.14
N GLY A 57 7.45 7.37 -18.57
CA GLY A 57 8.63 7.84 -19.29
C GLY A 57 8.35 8.95 -20.28
N ASP A 58 8.83 8.77 -21.54
CA ASP A 58 8.66 9.72 -22.63
C ASP A 58 7.38 9.50 -23.47
N SER A 59 6.41 8.73 -22.95
CA SER A 59 5.13 8.46 -23.67
C SER A 59 4.29 9.69 -23.94
N GLY A 60 4.54 10.78 -23.19
CA GLY A 60 3.72 12.00 -23.18
C GLY A 60 2.38 11.81 -22.47
N VAL A 61 2.21 10.72 -21.73
CA VAL A 61 1.05 10.46 -20.87
C VAL A 61 1.27 11.16 -19.53
N GLN A 62 0.23 11.80 -19.00
CA GLN A 62 0.25 12.44 -17.69
C GLN A 62 -0.46 11.59 -16.64
N LEU A 63 0.10 11.55 -15.44
CA LEU A 63 -0.50 10.91 -14.28
C LEU A 63 -1.30 11.94 -13.47
N LEU A 64 -2.60 11.70 -13.33
CA LEU A 64 -3.47 12.40 -12.40
C LEU A 64 -3.55 11.58 -11.11
N LEU A 65 -3.40 12.22 -9.97
CA LEU A 65 -3.42 11.56 -8.67
C LEU A 65 -4.55 12.10 -7.81
N ALA A 66 -5.31 11.20 -7.18
CA ALA A 66 -6.30 11.51 -6.16
C ALA A 66 -6.00 10.73 -4.87
N SER A 67 -6.06 11.43 -3.73
CA SER A 67 -5.95 10.85 -2.40
C SER A 67 -7.31 10.86 -1.72
N THR A 68 -7.76 9.69 -1.22
CA THR A 68 -9.12 9.52 -0.67
C THR A 68 -9.20 9.65 0.84
N GLU A 69 -8.04 9.66 1.53
CA GLU A 69 -7.95 9.71 3.00
C GLU A 69 -8.79 8.62 3.69
N TYR A 70 -8.80 7.42 3.10
CA TYR A 70 -9.58 6.25 3.56
C TYR A 70 -11.11 6.41 3.48
N ASP A 71 -11.61 7.44 2.79
CA ASP A 71 -13.04 7.70 2.59
C ASP A 71 -13.54 7.04 1.30
N PRO A 72 -14.49 6.06 1.37
CA PRO A 72 -15.04 5.42 0.19
C PRO A 72 -15.81 6.36 -0.74
N GLU A 73 -16.45 7.41 -0.21
CA GLU A 73 -17.18 8.38 -1.02
C GLU A 73 -16.22 9.21 -1.87
N ARG A 74 -15.09 9.62 -1.30
CA ARG A 74 -14.02 10.30 -2.05
C ARG A 74 -13.39 9.41 -3.13
N GLU A 75 -13.36 8.09 -2.94
CA GLU A 75 -12.90 7.18 -3.99
C GLU A 75 -13.85 7.19 -5.18
N ILE A 76 -15.16 7.17 -4.93
CA ILE A 76 -16.20 7.29 -5.96
C ILE A 76 -16.09 8.63 -6.69
N GLU A 77 -15.97 9.73 -5.95
CA GLU A 77 -15.80 11.09 -6.52
C GLU A 77 -14.55 11.18 -7.40
N ALA A 78 -13.43 10.60 -6.96
CA ALA A 78 -12.19 10.59 -7.73
C ALA A 78 -12.34 9.82 -9.05
N VAL A 79 -12.97 8.64 -9.01
CA VAL A 79 -13.26 7.87 -10.23
C VAL A 79 -14.17 8.64 -11.17
N GLN A 80 -15.25 9.26 -10.67
CA GLN A 80 -16.15 10.10 -11.47
C GLN A 80 -15.42 11.30 -12.11
N ALA A 81 -14.53 11.94 -11.34
CA ALA A 81 -13.72 13.05 -11.84
C ALA A 81 -12.80 12.59 -12.99
N PHE A 82 -12.15 11.44 -12.87
CA PHE A 82 -11.30 10.88 -13.92
C PHE A 82 -12.10 10.47 -15.16
N MET A 83 -13.27 9.86 -14.96
CA MET A 83 -14.20 9.56 -16.07
C MET A 83 -14.62 10.83 -16.82
N SER A 84 -14.93 11.92 -16.09
CA SER A 84 -15.32 13.20 -16.69
C SER A 84 -14.18 13.83 -17.50
N GLN A 85 -12.93 13.62 -17.11
CA GLN A 85 -11.73 14.03 -17.82
C GLN A 85 -11.36 13.07 -18.97
N ARG A 86 -12.13 11.99 -19.16
CA ARG A 86 -11.89 10.95 -20.17
C ARG A 86 -10.49 10.35 -20.06
N THR A 87 -10.02 10.05 -18.85
CA THR A 87 -8.76 9.33 -18.68
C THR A 87 -8.79 8.02 -19.48
N ASP A 88 -7.66 7.65 -20.07
CA ASP A 88 -7.55 6.42 -20.88
C ASP A 88 -7.53 5.18 -19.97
N ALA A 89 -7.02 5.33 -18.73
CA ALA A 89 -7.00 4.28 -17.73
C ALA A 89 -7.13 4.84 -16.30
N ILE A 90 -7.64 4.02 -15.37
CA ILE A 90 -7.68 4.31 -13.94
C ILE A 90 -7.01 3.17 -13.17
N ILE A 91 -6.08 3.51 -12.29
CA ILE A 91 -5.41 2.61 -11.37
C ILE A 91 -5.97 2.86 -9.97
N LEU A 92 -6.56 1.84 -9.35
CA LEU A 92 -7.08 1.91 -7.97
C LEU A 92 -6.10 1.19 -7.05
N SER A 93 -5.49 1.90 -6.11
CA SER A 93 -4.54 1.33 -5.16
C SER A 93 -5.02 1.46 -3.72
N GLY A 94 -5.09 0.33 -3.02
CA GLY A 94 -5.43 0.29 -1.61
C GLY A 94 -6.26 -0.91 -1.19
N SER A 95 -6.43 -1.05 0.12
CA SER A 95 -7.24 -2.10 0.71
C SER A 95 -8.73 -1.87 0.42
N ARG A 96 -9.49 -2.94 0.33
CA ARG A 96 -10.94 -2.91 0.16
C ARG A 96 -11.63 -3.28 1.48
N SER A 97 -12.78 -2.63 1.73
CA SER A 97 -13.65 -3.00 2.84
C SER A 97 -14.60 -4.12 2.41
N LEU A 98 -14.94 -5.00 3.35
CA LEU A 98 -15.94 -6.04 3.13
C LEU A 98 -17.32 -5.39 2.93
N GLY A 99 -17.95 -5.66 1.79
CA GLY A 99 -19.37 -5.35 1.53
C GLY A 99 -19.69 -3.96 0.97
N GLU A 100 -18.73 -3.03 0.81
CA GLU A 100 -19.03 -1.63 0.45
C GLU A 100 -18.78 -1.27 -1.04
N ASN A 101 -18.55 -2.22 -1.92
CA ASN A 101 -18.04 -1.94 -3.27
C ASN A 101 -19.11 -1.78 -4.38
N GLY A 102 -20.41 -1.91 -4.09
CA GLY A 102 -21.43 -2.02 -5.14
C GLY A 102 -21.57 -0.79 -6.04
N GLN A 103 -21.44 0.42 -5.51
CA GLN A 103 -21.52 1.64 -6.29
C GLN A 103 -20.25 1.85 -7.13
N LEU A 104 -19.09 1.64 -6.52
CA LEU A 104 -17.80 1.74 -7.21
C LEU A 104 -17.70 0.72 -8.36
N LEU A 105 -18.15 -0.52 -8.14
CA LEU A 105 -18.19 -1.55 -9.19
C LEU A 105 -19.01 -1.12 -10.39
N LYS A 106 -20.22 -0.58 -10.18
CA LYS A 106 -21.07 -0.08 -11.28
C LYS A 106 -20.40 1.06 -12.06
N LEU A 107 -19.68 1.94 -11.38
CA LEU A 107 -18.93 3.02 -12.06
C LEU A 107 -17.80 2.45 -12.90
N ILE A 108 -17.06 1.47 -12.37
CA ILE A 108 -15.97 0.80 -13.08
C ILE A 108 -16.50 0.07 -14.32
N GLU A 109 -17.57 -0.70 -14.18
CA GLU A 109 -18.23 -1.41 -15.28
C GLU A 109 -18.65 -0.42 -16.39
N ASN A 110 -19.32 0.67 -16.03
CA ASN A 110 -19.71 1.70 -16.97
C ASN A 110 -18.49 2.33 -17.67
N TYR A 111 -17.40 2.60 -16.93
CA TYR A 111 -16.18 3.15 -17.51
C TYR A 111 -15.54 2.18 -18.51
N GLN A 112 -15.52 0.89 -18.21
CA GLN A 112 -14.97 -0.14 -19.09
C GLN A 112 -15.84 -0.36 -20.34
N GLU A 113 -17.16 -0.33 -20.22
CA GLU A 113 -18.10 -0.40 -21.35
C GLU A 113 -17.90 0.76 -22.33
N ASN A 114 -17.44 1.93 -21.85
CA ASN A 114 -17.10 3.10 -22.65
C ASN A 114 -15.64 3.13 -23.12
N GLY A 115 -14.92 2.00 -23.02
CA GLY A 115 -13.55 1.84 -23.56
C GLY A 115 -12.43 2.25 -22.60
N GLY A 116 -12.73 2.62 -21.36
CA GLY A 116 -11.73 2.87 -20.33
C GLY A 116 -11.14 1.60 -19.78
N GLN A 117 -9.93 1.66 -19.22
CA GLN A 117 -9.30 0.53 -18.54
C GLN A 117 -9.21 0.77 -17.04
N VAL A 118 -9.47 -0.27 -16.24
CA VAL A 118 -9.29 -0.22 -14.78
C VAL A 118 -8.36 -1.32 -14.33
N MET A 119 -7.38 -0.95 -13.52
CA MET A 119 -6.44 -1.87 -12.86
C MET A 119 -6.52 -1.69 -11.36
N ILE A 120 -6.38 -2.79 -10.63
CA ILE A 120 -6.40 -2.80 -9.17
C ILE A 120 -5.03 -3.22 -8.65
N ILE A 121 -4.49 -2.46 -7.69
CA ILE A 121 -3.33 -2.82 -6.89
C ILE A 121 -3.82 -3.17 -5.49
N GLY A 122 -3.62 -4.40 -5.06
CA GLY A 122 -4.06 -4.92 -3.77
C GLY A 122 -4.98 -6.13 -3.90
N GLN A 123 -6.06 -6.18 -3.12
CA GLN A 123 -7.04 -7.26 -3.24
C GLN A 123 -7.96 -7.05 -4.43
N PRO A 124 -8.24 -8.11 -5.21
CA PRO A 124 -9.14 -8.02 -6.36
C PRO A 124 -10.58 -7.71 -5.90
N MET A 125 -11.29 -6.92 -6.70
CA MET A 125 -12.72 -6.67 -6.51
C MET A 125 -13.58 -7.66 -7.31
N THR A 126 -13.08 -8.09 -8.46
CA THR A 126 -13.69 -9.03 -9.40
C THR A 126 -12.55 -9.68 -10.21
N ASP A 127 -12.86 -10.33 -11.32
CA ASP A 127 -11.86 -10.86 -12.27
C ASP A 127 -11.14 -9.77 -13.10
N MET A 128 -11.12 -8.53 -12.61
CA MET A 128 -10.36 -7.46 -13.24
C MET A 128 -8.87 -7.73 -13.17
N GLY A 129 -8.16 -7.28 -14.20
CA GLY A 129 -6.70 -7.31 -14.22
C GLY A 129 -6.08 -6.39 -13.16
N GLY A 130 -4.85 -6.66 -12.81
CA GLY A 130 -4.12 -5.87 -11.84
C GLY A 130 -3.06 -6.66 -11.11
N ILE A 131 -2.61 -6.09 -9.99
CA ILE A 131 -1.54 -6.67 -9.18
C ILE A 131 -2.11 -7.02 -7.82
N GLN A 132 -2.27 -8.30 -7.57
CA GLN A 132 -2.72 -8.85 -6.30
C GLN A 132 -1.52 -9.05 -5.38
N ILE A 133 -1.62 -8.56 -4.15
CA ILE A 133 -0.63 -8.85 -3.11
C ILE A 133 -1.10 -10.06 -2.32
N ASP A 134 -0.25 -11.09 -2.26
CA ASP A 134 -0.47 -12.27 -1.42
C ASP A 134 -0.11 -11.95 0.03
N ASN A 135 -1.02 -11.27 0.70
CA ASN A 135 -0.84 -10.80 2.07
C ASN A 135 -0.76 -11.95 3.07
N GLU A 136 -1.57 -13.01 2.89
CA GLU A 136 -1.57 -14.17 3.80
C GLU A 136 -0.26 -14.93 3.74
N ALA A 137 0.18 -15.36 2.56
CA ALA A 137 1.43 -16.11 2.42
C ALA A 137 2.64 -15.28 2.84
N THR A 138 2.64 -13.97 2.55
CA THR A 138 3.71 -13.06 2.97
C THR A 138 3.78 -12.94 4.50
N ALA A 139 2.65 -12.76 5.18
CA ALA A 139 2.60 -12.67 6.63
C ALA A 139 2.93 -14.01 7.32
N GLU A 140 2.49 -15.12 6.73
CA GLU A 140 2.88 -16.46 7.17
C GLU A 140 4.40 -16.65 7.14
N HIS A 141 5.04 -16.25 6.02
CA HIS A 141 6.50 -16.34 5.86
C HIS A 141 7.22 -15.44 6.87
N LEU A 142 6.73 -14.21 7.09
CA LEU A 142 7.30 -13.30 8.10
C LEU A 142 7.24 -13.91 9.52
N ALA A 143 6.10 -14.50 9.89
CA ALA A 143 5.95 -15.18 11.18
C ALA A 143 6.92 -16.37 11.32
N ALA A 144 7.12 -17.15 10.24
CA ALA A 144 8.06 -18.27 10.22
C ALA A 144 9.50 -17.80 10.53
N GLU A 145 9.95 -16.73 9.89
CA GLU A 145 11.29 -16.18 10.10
C GLU A 145 11.48 -15.64 11.53
N LEU A 146 10.48 -14.95 12.08
CA LEU A 146 10.52 -14.48 13.46
C LEU A 146 10.59 -15.63 14.48
N ILE A 147 9.82 -16.70 14.26
CA ILE A 147 9.88 -17.91 15.07
C ILE A 147 11.26 -18.58 14.97
N SER A 148 11.82 -18.67 13.76
CA SER A 148 13.17 -19.21 13.51
C SER A 148 14.25 -18.35 14.16
N ALA A 149 14.08 -17.04 14.22
CA ALA A 149 14.93 -16.11 14.94
C ALA A 149 14.79 -16.19 16.48
N GLY A 150 13.92 -17.04 17.02
CA GLY A 150 13.80 -17.30 18.45
C GLY A 150 12.66 -16.59 19.15
N HIS A 151 11.85 -15.77 18.46
CA HIS A 151 10.68 -15.14 19.07
C HIS A 151 9.60 -16.18 19.40
N ARG A 152 8.99 -16.07 20.61
CA ARG A 152 7.96 -17.02 21.08
C ARG A 152 6.70 -16.34 21.61
N ARG A 153 6.75 -15.05 21.90
CA ARG A 153 5.65 -14.27 22.44
C ARG A 153 5.33 -13.15 21.46
N PHE A 154 4.08 -13.06 21.08
CA PHE A 154 3.65 -12.15 20.00
C PHE A 154 2.42 -11.34 20.42
N VAL A 155 2.39 -10.09 20.02
CA VAL A 155 1.19 -9.23 19.99
C VAL A 155 0.99 -8.76 18.56
N VAL A 156 -0.26 -8.74 18.09
CA VAL A 156 -0.60 -8.29 16.76
C VAL A 156 -1.37 -6.97 16.84
N LEU A 157 -0.81 -5.91 16.29
CA LEU A 157 -1.54 -4.69 16.00
C LEU A 157 -2.20 -4.85 14.63
N ALA A 158 -3.40 -5.40 14.66
CA ALA A 158 -4.25 -5.63 13.51
C ALA A 158 -4.96 -4.34 13.13
N GLY A 159 -5.04 -3.84 12.03
CA GLY A 159 -5.87 -2.70 11.66
C GLY A 159 -7.37 -2.99 11.83
N GLU A 160 -8.20 -2.32 11.08
CA GLU A 160 -9.65 -2.54 11.09
C GLU A 160 -9.99 -3.93 10.52
N ALA A 161 -10.86 -4.66 11.23
CA ALA A 161 -11.23 -6.03 10.87
C ALA A 161 -12.00 -6.15 9.53
N ASN A 162 -12.66 -5.07 9.10
CA ASN A 162 -13.37 -5.01 7.82
C ASN A 162 -12.44 -4.73 6.62
N LEU A 163 -11.19 -4.31 6.84
CA LEU A 163 -10.22 -4.13 5.76
C LEU A 163 -9.60 -5.48 5.37
N LEU A 164 -9.72 -5.86 4.11
CA LEU A 164 -9.21 -7.14 3.59
C LEU A 164 -7.70 -7.28 3.82
N THR A 165 -6.91 -6.24 3.55
CA THR A 165 -5.45 -6.26 3.79
C THR A 165 -5.12 -6.53 5.26
N SER A 166 -5.80 -5.85 6.18
CA SER A 166 -5.62 -6.03 7.63
C SER A 166 -5.92 -7.46 8.05
N ARG A 167 -7.08 -7.97 7.60
CA ARG A 167 -7.53 -9.33 7.87
C ARG A 167 -6.55 -10.37 7.33
N ASP A 168 -6.18 -10.27 6.05
CA ASP A 168 -5.34 -11.28 5.38
C ASP A 168 -3.94 -11.32 6.01
N ARG A 169 -3.33 -10.16 6.30
CA ARG A 169 -2.03 -10.08 7.00
C ARG A 169 -2.10 -10.65 8.41
N SER A 170 -3.14 -10.31 9.17
CA SER A 170 -3.34 -10.84 10.52
C SER A 170 -3.56 -12.35 10.49
N ASN A 171 -4.43 -12.84 9.60
CA ASN A 171 -4.74 -14.26 9.48
C ASN A 171 -3.50 -15.09 9.13
N GLY A 172 -2.76 -14.69 8.09
CA GLY A 172 -1.54 -15.41 7.69
C GLY A 172 -0.53 -15.51 8.84
N PHE A 173 -0.33 -14.42 9.57
CA PHE A 173 0.56 -14.39 10.73
C PHE A 173 0.08 -15.31 11.85
N LEU A 174 -1.18 -15.18 12.27
CA LEU A 174 -1.77 -15.95 13.37
C LEU A 174 -1.86 -17.45 13.06
N GLU A 175 -2.24 -17.81 11.83
CA GLU A 175 -2.29 -19.22 11.41
C GLU A 175 -0.89 -19.87 11.44
N LYS A 176 0.16 -19.11 11.10
CA LYS A 176 1.53 -19.62 11.24
C LYS A 176 1.92 -19.81 12.69
N LEU A 177 1.59 -18.90 13.59
CA LEU A 177 1.82 -19.08 15.01
C LEU A 177 1.16 -20.38 15.50
N LYS A 178 -0.13 -20.54 15.22
CA LYS A 178 -0.92 -21.70 15.64
C LYS A 178 -0.34 -23.02 15.12
N ARG A 179 0.03 -23.08 13.82
CA ARG A 179 0.68 -24.28 13.25
C ARG A 179 2.06 -24.56 13.87
N SER A 180 2.67 -23.58 14.49
CA SER A 180 3.94 -23.72 15.22
C SER A 180 3.77 -23.99 16.72
N GLY A 181 2.53 -24.21 17.20
CA GLY A 181 2.23 -24.43 18.61
C GLY A 181 2.30 -23.17 19.47
N LEU A 182 2.15 -22.00 18.86
CA LEU A 182 2.17 -20.68 19.52
C LEU A 182 0.84 -19.97 19.29
N ASP A 183 0.52 -19.07 20.22
CA ASP A 183 -0.60 -18.14 20.09
C ASP A 183 -0.12 -16.71 20.30
N ALA A 184 -0.81 -15.74 19.69
CA ALA A 184 -0.61 -14.35 20.02
C ALA A 184 -1.20 -14.07 21.41
N GLU A 185 -0.48 -13.36 22.27
CA GLU A 185 -0.97 -12.96 23.59
C GLU A 185 -2.17 -12.03 23.51
N GLU A 186 -2.14 -11.16 22.51
CA GLU A 186 -3.22 -10.22 22.22
C GLU A 186 -3.25 -9.84 20.74
N VAL A 187 -4.46 -9.72 20.19
CA VAL A 187 -4.71 -9.14 18.88
C VAL A 187 -5.50 -7.85 19.09
N ILE A 188 -4.89 -6.72 18.78
CA ILE A 188 -5.45 -5.39 19.05
C ILE A 188 -5.90 -4.79 17.73
N SER A 189 -7.20 -4.69 17.54
CA SER A 189 -7.81 -4.01 16.39
C SER A 189 -7.92 -2.50 16.64
N GLY A 190 -7.79 -1.71 15.57
CA GLY A 190 -7.90 -0.26 15.62
C GLY A 190 -7.76 0.35 14.23
N PRO A 191 -7.75 1.69 14.11
CA PRO A 191 -7.56 2.34 12.82
C PRO A 191 -6.26 1.90 12.14
N PHE A 192 -6.34 1.60 10.84
CA PHE A 192 -5.19 1.22 10.00
C PHE A 192 -4.34 2.47 9.68
N SER A 193 -3.75 3.03 10.72
CA SER A 193 -3.00 4.28 10.62
C SER A 193 -1.88 4.33 11.66
N ARG A 194 -0.93 5.25 11.43
CA ARG A 194 0.16 5.53 12.36
C ARG A 194 -0.36 5.95 13.74
N GLU A 195 -1.34 6.84 13.78
CA GLU A 195 -1.92 7.34 15.04
C GLU A 195 -2.75 6.26 15.74
N GLY A 196 -3.52 5.48 14.99
CA GLY A 196 -4.28 4.34 15.53
C GLY A 196 -3.36 3.34 16.24
N ALA A 197 -2.25 2.97 15.61
CA ALA A 197 -1.27 2.07 16.21
C ALA A 197 -0.54 2.69 17.42
N TYR A 198 -0.28 3.99 17.42
CA TYR A 198 0.25 4.71 18.58
C TYR A 198 -0.68 4.62 19.79
N VAL A 199 -1.97 4.87 19.58
CA VAL A 199 -2.98 4.77 20.65
C VAL A 199 -3.11 3.33 21.15
N ALA A 200 -3.25 2.37 20.23
CA ALA A 200 -3.38 0.95 20.57
C ALA A 200 -2.17 0.44 21.39
N MET A 201 -0.95 0.78 20.95
CA MET A 201 0.26 0.40 21.68
C MET A 201 0.39 1.11 23.02
N SER A 202 0.04 2.39 23.10
CA SER A 202 0.07 3.14 24.36
C SER A 202 -0.88 2.52 25.40
N ASP A 203 -2.07 2.12 24.99
CA ASP A 203 -3.05 1.49 25.89
C ASP A 203 -2.63 0.07 26.26
N TYR A 204 -2.04 -0.70 25.34
CA TYR A 204 -1.43 -1.99 25.69
C TYR A 204 -0.35 -1.83 26.76
N LEU A 205 0.58 -0.88 26.59
CA LEU A 205 1.65 -0.62 27.57
C LEU A 205 1.14 -0.20 28.93
N LYS A 206 0.07 0.62 29.00
CA LYS A 206 -0.58 0.99 30.27
C LYS A 206 -1.13 -0.26 30.99
N ARG A 207 -1.82 -1.15 30.25
CA ARG A 207 -2.36 -2.41 30.82
C ARG A 207 -1.23 -3.31 31.36
N GLN A 208 -0.16 -3.48 30.57
CA GLN A 208 0.99 -4.30 30.99
C GLN A 208 1.67 -3.76 32.28
N LYS A 209 1.87 -2.45 32.38
CA LYS A 209 2.42 -1.81 33.59
C LYS A 209 1.53 -2.06 34.82
N SER A 210 0.22 -2.00 34.65
CA SER A 210 -0.72 -2.28 35.75
C SER A 210 -0.77 -3.76 36.13
N ALA A 211 -0.40 -4.65 35.24
CA ALA A 211 -0.37 -6.10 35.45
C ALA A 211 0.97 -6.65 35.98
N GLY A 212 1.91 -5.78 36.34
CA GLY A 212 3.19 -6.20 36.94
C GLY A 212 4.43 -5.93 36.10
N GLY A 213 4.28 -5.33 34.94
CA GLY A 213 5.38 -4.88 34.08
C GLY A 213 5.25 -5.35 32.62
N VAL A 214 6.10 -4.77 31.79
CA VAL A 214 6.17 -5.14 30.36
C VAL A 214 7.10 -6.34 30.24
N HIS A 215 6.58 -7.43 29.69
CA HIS A 215 7.39 -8.61 29.36
C HIS A 215 7.84 -8.55 27.90
N ARG A 216 9.01 -9.13 27.62
CA ARG A 216 9.56 -9.19 26.27
C ARG A 216 8.57 -9.85 25.29
N VAL A 217 8.20 -9.14 24.25
CA VAL A 217 7.24 -9.56 23.23
C VAL A 217 7.66 -9.02 21.87
N CYS A 218 7.33 -9.73 20.79
CA CYS A 218 7.44 -9.23 19.42
C CYS A 218 6.09 -8.71 18.96
N VAL A 219 6.02 -7.42 18.62
CA VAL A 219 4.81 -6.76 18.14
C VAL A 219 4.82 -6.78 16.62
N PHE A 220 3.91 -7.53 16.03
CA PHE A 220 3.64 -7.47 14.60
C PHE A 220 2.60 -6.40 14.31
N CYS A 221 2.99 -5.42 13.51
CA CYS A 221 2.10 -4.37 12.99
C CYS A 221 1.78 -4.71 11.53
N VAL A 222 0.51 -4.72 11.16
CA VAL A 222 0.07 -5.11 9.81
C VAL A 222 0.45 -4.12 8.70
N SER A 223 1.11 -3.01 9.05
CA SER A 223 1.79 -2.11 8.11
C SER A 223 2.95 -1.39 8.77
N ASP A 224 3.86 -0.87 7.97
CA ASP A 224 5.05 -0.15 8.45
C ASP A 224 4.68 1.19 9.09
N VAL A 225 3.68 1.91 8.58
CA VAL A 225 3.23 3.15 9.22
C VAL A 225 2.65 2.88 10.60
N MET A 226 1.99 1.72 10.80
CA MET A 226 1.54 1.30 12.13
C MET A 226 2.74 0.94 13.02
N ALA A 227 3.77 0.28 12.49
CA ALA A 227 5.00 0.01 13.23
C ALA A 227 5.67 1.31 13.72
N LEU A 228 5.72 2.35 12.89
CA LEU A 228 6.23 3.66 13.30
C LEU A 228 5.41 4.28 14.44
N GLY A 229 4.09 4.11 14.43
CA GLY A 229 3.21 4.53 15.53
C GLY A 229 3.50 3.77 16.82
N ALA A 230 3.63 2.44 16.75
CA ALA A 230 3.97 1.60 17.89
C ALA A 230 5.36 1.95 18.47
N ILE A 231 6.37 2.15 17.62
CA ILE A 231 7.72 2.56 18.02
C ILE A 231 7.69 3.88 18.81
N ARG A 232 6.90 4.85 18.35
CA ARG A 232 6.73 6.12 19.07
C ARG A 232 6.18 5.87 20.47
N ALA A 233 5.13 5.07 20.64
CA ALA A 233 4.54 4.75 21.94
C ALA A 233 5.54 4.03 22.87
N ILE A 234 6.31 3.08 22.34
CA ILE A 234 7.34 2.34 23.09
C ILE A 234 8.41 3.30 23.62
N ARG A 235 8.93 4.19 22.77
CA ARG A 235 9.96 5.17 23.14
C ARG A 235 9.47 6.20 24.18
N GLU A 236 8.25 6.71 24.05
CA GLU A 236 7.66 7.62 25.03
C GLU A 236 7.50 6.95 26.40
N ASN A 237 7.35 5.63 26.43
CA ASN A 237 7.34 4.83 27.65
C ASN A 237 8.73 4.42 28.14
N ARG A 238 9.83 4.90 27.51
CA ARG A 238 11.22 4.63 27.85
C ARG A 238 11.60 3.16 27.78
N LEU A 239 10.93 2.41 26.91
CA LEU A 239 11.25 1.02 26.61
C LEU A 239 12.20 0.94 25.42
N ARG A 240 13.05 -0.09 25.41
CA ARG A 240 14.07 -0.29 24.37
C ARG A 240 13.56 -1.25 23.31
N ILE A 241 13.97 -1.02 22.10
CA ILE A 241 13.71 -1.85 20.94
C ILE A 241 15.08 -2.36 20.44
N PRO A 242 15.29 -3.65 20.37
CA PRO A 242 14.38 -4.80 20.58
C PRO A 242 14.36 -5.39 21.99
N GLU A 243 15.16 -4.92 22.94
CA GLU A 243 15.45 -5.62 24.20
C GLU A 243 14.21 -5.82 25.08
N ASP A 244 13.36 -4.80 25.19
CA ASP A 244 12.14 -4.86 26.00
C ASP A 244 10.94 -5.25 25.09
N ILE A 245 10.87 -4.71 23.88
CA ILE A 245 9.83 -5.00 22.88
C ILE A 245 10.45 -5.01 21.49
N ALA A 246 10.34 -6.14 20.79
CA ALA A 246 10.67 -6.22 19.37
C ALA A 246 9.50 -5.70 18.52
N VAL A 247 9.78 -5.04 17.39
CA VAL A 247 8.76 -4.51 16.48
C VAL A 247 9.03 -4.95 15.06
N VAL A 248 8.00 -5.39 14.37
CA VAL A 248 8.05 -5.75 12.95
C VAL A 248 6.85 -5.17 12.22
N GLY A 249 7.07 -4.66 11.01
CA GLY A 249 6.07 -4.07 10.14
C GLY A 249 5.74 -4.94 8.92
N PHE A 250 5.21 -4.28 7.89
CA PHE A 250 4.87 -4.89 6.60
C PHE A 250 4.87 -3.79 5.54
N ASP A 251 5.48 -4.00 4.37
CA ASP A 251 5.59 -3.23 3.12
C ASP A 251 7.03 -2.86 2.73
N ASP A 252 7.94 -2.63 3.67
CA ASP A 252 9.32 -2.13 3.56
C ASP A 252 9.39 -0.71 2.96
N ILE A 253 8.64 0.22 3.58
CA ILE A 253 8.73 1.63 3.21
C ILE A 253 10.13 2.20 3.48
N PRO A 254 10.61 3.16 2.66
CA PRO A 254 11.98 3.69 2.78
C PRO A 254 12.36 4.20 4.17
N THR A 255 11.43 4.78 4.90
CA THR A 255 11.64 5.35 6.24
C THR A 255 12.19 4.36 7.28
N LEU A 256 11.97 3.05 7.08
CA LEU A 256 12.37 2.03 8.07
C LEU A 256 13.87 1.87 8.27
N ILE A 257 14.66 2.24 7.27
CA ILE A 257 16.13 2.19 7.34
C ILE A 257 16.74 3.51 7.85
N ASP A 258 15.94 4.59 7.90
CA ASP A 258 16.40 5.92 8.33
C ASP A 258 16.21 6.13 9.84
N ILE A 259 15.57 5.19 10.55
CA ILE A 259 15.35 5.27 11.99
C ILE A 259 16.22 4.24 12.74
N THR A 260 16.51 4.52 14.02
CA THR A 260 17.29 3.62 14.90
C THR A 260 16.40 3.12 16.04
N PRO A 261 16.31 1.77 16.27
CA PRO A 261 16.87 0.74 15.41
C PRO A 261 16.18 0.68 14.04
N THR A 262 16.87 0.16 13.02
CA THR A 262 16.29 -0.15 11.72
C THR A 262 15.20 -1.22 11.88
N VAL A 263 14.07 -1.08 11.16
CA VAL A 263 12.87 -1.88 11.43
C VAL A 263 12.73 -3.07 10.50
N SER A 264 12.50 -4.23 11.09
CA SER A 264 12.14 -5.47 10.40
C SER A 264 10.76 -5.37 9.77
N THR A 265 10.58 -6.02 8.63
CA THR A 265 9.34 -5.92 7.86
C THR A 265 9.22 -7.08 6.86
N ALA A 266 8.07 -7.18 6.19
CA ALA A 266 7.93 -7.94 4.95
C ALA A 266 8.07 -6.98 3.76
N ARG A 267 9.10 -7.18 2.93
CA ARG A 267 9.36 -6.33 1.76
C ARG A 267 8.46 -6.69 0.61
N LEU A 268 7.69 -5.72 0.14
CA LEU A 268 7.01 -5.74 -1.14
C LEU A 268 7.82 -4.93 -2.17
N PRO A 269 7.85 -5.34 -3.45
CA PRO A 269 8.52 -4.58 -4.52
C PRO A 269 7.64 -3.41 -4.98
N LEU A 270 7.43 -2.41 -4.10
CA LEU A 270 6.43 -1.35 -4.28
C LEU A 270 6.62 -0.54 -5.57
N GLU A 271 7.87 -0.22 -5.92
CA GLU A 271 8.15 0.54 -7.13
C GLU A 271 7.90 -0.29 -8.40
N GLU A 272 8.25 -1.57 -8.39
CA GLU A 272 7.96 -2.51 -9.48
C GLU A 272 6.45 -2.73 -9.63
N ILE A 273 5.72 -2.84 -8.52
CA ILE A 273 4.25 -2.90 -8.53
C ILE A 273 3.68 -1.69 -9.27
N GLY A 274 4.15 -0.49 -8.93
CA GLY A 274 3.75 0.73 -9.61
C GLY A 274 4.11 0.72 -11.10
N LYS A 275 5.33 0.27 -11.42
CA LYS A 275 5.80 0.17 -12.81
C LYS A 275 4.94 -0.79 -13.63
N TRP A 276 4.64 -1.98 -13.14
CA TRP A 276 3.79 -2.94 -13.84
C TRP A 276 2.37 -2.41 -14.04
N ALA A 277 1.80 -1.73 -13.04
CA ALA A 277 0.48 -1.11 -13.18
C ALA A 277 0.47 -0.02 -14.27
N GLY A 278 1.49 0.84 -14.31
CA GLY A 278 1.61 1.85 -15.34
C GLY A 278 1.88 1.29 -16.74
N GLU A 279 2.69 0.24 -16.86
CA GLU A 279 2.90 -0.49 -18.13
C GLU A 279 1.60 -1.11 -18.64
N MET A 280 0.78 -1.71 -17.76
CA MET A 280 -0.54 -2.23 -18.14
C MET A 280 -1.49 -1.11 -18.57
N ALA A 281 -1.44 0.05 -17.90
CA ALA A 281 -2.26 1.21 -18.24
C ALA A 281 -1.90 1.83 -19.61
N LEU A 282 -0.64 1.74 -20.02
CA LEU A 282 -0.19 2.20 -21.34
C LEU A 282 -0.57 1.23 -22.48
N ASN A 283 -0.62 -0.06 -22.18
CA ASN A 283 -0.87 -1.10 -23.17
C ASN A 283 -2.35 -1.49 -23.13
N HIS A 284 -3.14 -0.98 -24.08
CA HIS A 284 -4.57 -1.29 -24.24
C HIS A 284 -4.82 -2.76 -24.67
N GLY A 285 -4.15 -3.72 -24.00
CA GLY A 285 -4.23 -5.16 -24.26
C GLY A 285 -5.02 -5.90 -23.17
N GLU A 286 -4.88 -7.24 -23.16
CA GLU A 286 -5.45 -8.07 -22.08
C GLU A 286 -4.87 -7.65 -20.72
N LEU A 287 -5.76 -7.30 -19.80
CA LEU A 287 -5.39 -7.03 -18.42
C LEU A 287 -4.87 -8.31 -17.78
N ARG A 288 -3.59 -8.33 -17.43
CA ARG A 288 -2.96 -9.47 -16.77
C ARG A 288 -3.22 -9.41 -15.27
N LYS A 289 -3.36 -10.58 -14.66
CA LYS A 289 -3.34 -10.72 -13.21
C LYS A 289 -1.94 -11.14 -12.77
N ILE A 290 -1.28 -10.29 -11.97
CA ILE A 290 0.03 -10.56 -11.40
C ILE A 290 -0.18 -10.77 -9.91
N VAL A 291 0.32 -11.89 -9.36
CA VAL A 291 0.33 -12.14 -7.91
C VAL A 291 1.74 -11.90 -7.39
N VAL A 292 1.84 -11.09 -6.33
CA VAL A 292 3.11 -10.69 -5.73
C VAL A 292 3.14 -11.11 -4.27
N SER A 293 4.15 -11.89 -3.90
CA SER A 293 4.45 -12.19 -2.49
C SER A 293 5.63 -11.35 -2.03
N GLY A 294 5.59 -10.91 -0.77
CA GLY A 294 6.71 -10.23 -0.13
C GLY A 294 7.72 -11.21 0.44
N VAL A 295 8.87 -10.68 0.82
CA VAL A 295 9.95 -11.42 1.49
C VAL A 295 10.25 -10.82 2.86
N PRO A 296 10.45 -11.62 3.92
CA PRO A 296 10.88 -11.14 5.22
C PRO A 296 12.24 -10.46 5.14
N VAL A 297 12.37 -9.33 5.83
CA VAL A 297 13.62 -8.58 5.98
C VAL A 297 13.79 -8.29 7.46
N LEU A 298 14.55 -9.13 8.15
CA LEU A 298 14.85 -8.94 9.58
C LEU A 298 15.99 -7.92 9.72
N ARG A 299 15.79 -6.97 10.64
CA ARG A 299 16.72 -5.90 10.99
C ARG A 299 16.87 -5.77 12.49
N GLU A 300 17.50 -4.70 12.96
CA GLU A 300 17.83 -4.48 14.37
C GLU A 300 16.61 -4.56 15.31
N SER A 301 15.42 -4.11 14.87
CA SER A 301 14.22 -4.06 15.73
C SER A 301 13.67 -5.41 16.18
N THR A 302 14.17 -6.51 15.61
CA THR A 302 13.81 -7.88 16.03
C THR A 302 15.04 -8.73 16.36
N GLN A 303 16.24 -8.16 16.37
CA GLN A 303 17.47 -8.89 16.66
C GLN A 303 17.53 -9.27 18.14
N LEU A 304 17.59 -10.56 18.42
CA LEU A 304 17.80 -11.05 19.79
C LEU A 304 19.28 -10.96 20.13
N ALA A 305 19.60 -10.52 21.35
CA ALA A 305 20.98 -10.56 21.83
C ALA A 305 21.46 -12.02 21.89
N ASP A 306 22.70 -12.27 21.46
CA ASP A 306 23.30 -13.60 21.50
C ASP A 306 23.27 -14.14 22.93
N GLY A 307 22.64 -15.28 23.14
CA GLY A 307 22.68 -16.04 24.38
C GLY A 307 21.55 -15.81 25.39
N GLN A 308 20.38 -15.34 24.98
CA GLN A 308 19.19 -15.33 25.86
C GLN A 308 18.05 -16.21 25.36
#